data_583e5ca6b80b73366171fad1b2cd5e48
#
_entry.id   583e5ca6b80b73366171fad1b2cd5e48
#
_cell.length_a   1.000
_cell.length_b   1.000
_cell.length_c   1.000
_cell.angle_alpha   90.00
_cell.angle_beta   90.00
_cell.angle_gamma   90.00
#
_symmetry.space_group_name_H-M   'P 1'
#
loop_
_entity.id
_entity.type
_entity.pdbx_description
1 polymer ?
#
loop_
_entity_poly.entity_id
_entity_poly.type
_entity_poly.pdbx_seq_one_letter_code
_entity_poly.pdbx_strand_id
1 'polypeptide(L)' 'MNMPAGVELHGKGIRISFLYRGIRCREVLRGWTVSNSNIKKAGNLRALIMSEIQQGKFDYAEHFPE' A
#
# COMPACT_ATOMS: atom_id res chain seq x y z
N MET A 1 -18.29 0.07 -5.49
CA MET A 1 -16.92 0.45 -5.86
C MET A 1 -16.01 -0.73 -5.68
N ASN A 2 -15.22 -1.03 -6.70
CA ASN A 2 -14.25 -2.13 -6.59
C ASN A 2 -12.94 -1.61 -6.03
N MET A 3 -12.45 -2.29 -5.01
CA MET A 3 -11.15 -1.96 -4.41
C MET A 3 -10.04 -2.68 -5.18
N PRO A 4 -8.93 -2.01 -5.47
CA PRO A 4 -7.78 -2.72 -6.03
C PRO A 4 -7.29 -3.82 -5.08
N ALA A 5 -6.64 -4.83 -5.64
CA ALA A 5 -6.08 -5.91 -4.81
C ALA A 5 -5.15 -5.33 -3.74
N GLY A 6 -5.30 -5.82 -2.52
CA GLY A 6 -4.45 -5.41 -1.41
C GLY A 6 -4.70 -4.00 -0.88
N VAL A 7 -5.77 -3.35 -1.33
CA VAL A 7 -6.19 -2.04 -0.81
C VAL A 7 -7.46 -2.23 -0.02
N GLU A 8 -7.50 -1.69 1.19
CA GLU A 8 -8.68 -1.83 2.05
C GLU A 8 -8.89 -0.57 2.87
N LEU A 9 -10.12 -0.41 3.33
CA LEU A 9 -10.44 0.70 4.21
C LEU A 9 -10.10 0.30 5.64
N HIS A 10 -9.55 1.25 6.39
CA HIS A 10 -9.18 1.03 7.78
C HIS A 10 -9.57 2.26 8.58
N GLY A 11 -10.66 2.14 9.35
CA GLY A 11 -11.22 3.29 10.00
C GLY A 11 -11.65 4.32 8.96
N LYS A 12 -11.15 5.55 9.09
CA LYS A 12 -11.43 6.62 8.14
C LYS A 12 -10.34 6.77 7.09
N GLY A 13 -9.45 5.80 7.01
CA GLY A 13 -8.31 5.88 6.10
C GLY A 13 -8.20 4.70 5.17
N ILE A 14 -7.07 4.63 4.50
CA ILE A 14 -6.77 3.60 3.52
C ILE A 14 -5.55 2.82 3.99
N ARG A 15 -5.62 1.51 3.86
CA ARG A 15 -4.52 0.62 4.24
C ARG A 15 -4.18 -0.26 3.05
N ILE A 16 -2.88 -0.48 2.84
CA ILE A 16 -2.44 -1.45 1.84
C ILE A 16 -1.80 -2.64 2.52
N SER A 17 -1.87 -3.79 1.87
CA SER A 17 -1.20 -4.99 2.35
C SER A 17 -0.40 -5.59 1.22
N PHE A 18 0.74 -6.17 1.58
CA PHE A 18 1.63 -6.80 0.61
C PHE A 18 2.48 -7.83 1.33
N LEU A 19 3.04 -8.74 0.55
CA LEU A 19 3.89 -9.79 1.08
C LEU A 19 5.34 -9.39 0.87
N TYR A 20 6.12 -9.37 1.96
CA TYR A 20 7.54 -9.01 1.89
C TYR A 20 8.33 -10.01 2.71
N ARG A 21 9.23 -10.73 2.04
CA ARG A 21 10.06 -11.77 2.67
C ARG A 21 9.22 -12.80 3.41
N GLY A 22 8.10 -13.19 2.81
CA GLY A 22 7.21 -14.19 3.39
C GLY A 22 6.31 -13.67 4.48
N ILE A 23 6.36 -12.39 4.79
CA ILE A 23 5.57 -11.79 5.87
C ILE A 23 4.52 -10.86 5.27
N ARG A 24 3.29 -11.00 5.74
CA ARG A 24 2.21 -10.10 5.33
C ARG A 24 2.38 -8.77 6.05
N CYS A 25 2.60 -7.73 5.28
CA CYS A 25 2.74 -6.37 5.82
C CYS A 25 1.47 -5.58 5.53
N ARG A 26 1.03 -4.79 6.50
CA ARG A 26 -0.14 -3.92 6.38
C ARG A 26 0.26 -2.53 6.83
N GLU A 27 0.08 -1.54 5.94
CA GLU A 27 0.49 -0.17 6.23
C GLU A 27 -0.66 0.77 5.97
N VAL A 28 -0.98 1.60 6.96
CA VAL A 28 -1.97 2.64 6.83
C VAL A 28 -1.31 3.84 6.15
N LEU A 29 -1.96 4.36 5.11
CA LEU A 29 -1.45 5.51 4.37
C LEU A 29 -1.89 6.78 5.10
N ARG A 30 -1.02 7.30 5.94
CA ARG A 30 -1.33 8.42 6.82
C ARG A 30 -1.65 9.67 6.02
N GLY A 31 -2.74 10.33 6.41
CA GLY A 31 -3.15 11.57 5.76
C GLY A 31 -3.93 11.36 4.47
N TRP A 32 -4.10 10.13 4.03
CA TRP A 32 -4.87 9.86 2.82
C TRP A 32 -6.34 9.72 3.19
N THR A 33 -7.15 10.66 2.73
CA THR A 33 -8.60 10.55 2.92
C THR A 33 -9.18 9.53 1.95
N VAL A 34 -10.33 8.96 2.33
CA VAL A 34 -10.99 7.98 1.47
C VAL A 34 -11.66 8.70 0.29
N SER A 35 -11.18 8.41 -0.90
CA SER A 35 -11.76 8.93 -2.14
C SER A 35 -11.41 7.95 -3.26
N ASN A 36 -12.18 8.01 -4.34
CA ASN A 36 -11.88 7.15 -5.49
C ASN A 36 -10.47 7.40 -6.02
N SER A 37 -10.07 8.66 -6.05
CA SER A 37 -8.74 9.03 -6.51
C SER A 37 -7.66 8.44 -5.63
N ASN A 38 -7.81 8.56 -4.31
CA ASN A 38 -6.80 8.05 -3.37
C ASN A 38 -6.78 6.52 -3.34
N ILE A 39 -7.94 5.88 -3.49
CA ILE A 39 -7.99 4.42 -3.57
C ILE A 39 -7.22 3.94 -4.80
N LYS A 40 -7.39 4.61 -5.93
CA LYS A 40 -6.64 4.27 -7.14
C LYS A 40 -5.15 4.48 -6.95
N LYS A 41 -4.77 5.60 -6.33
CA LYS A 41 -3.37 5.89 -6.03
C LYS A 41 -2.76 4.86 -5.09
N ALA A 42 -3.55 4.39 -4.12
CA ALA A 42 -3.08 3.36 -3.20
C ALA A 42 -2.80 2.06 -3.94
N GLY A 43 -3.65 1.70 -4.89
CA GLY A 43 -3.42 0.53 -5.73
C GLY A 43 -2.15 0.66 -6.55
N ASN A 44 -1.91 1.85 -7.10
CA ASN A 44 -0.70 2.12 -7.87
C ASN A 44 0.55 2.07 -7.00
N LEU A 45 0.47 2.62 -5.79
CA LEU A 45 1.58 2.56 -4.83
C LEU A 45 1.89 1.11 -4.47
N ARG A 46 0.87 0.32 -4.20
CA ARG A 46 1.07 -1.09 -3.89
C ARG A 46 1.74 -1.84 -5.04
N ALA A 47 1.31 -1.56 -6.27
CA ALA A 47 1.90 -2.19 -7.45
C ALA A 47 3.39 -1.82 -7.58
N LEU A 48 3.73 -0.57 -7.31
CA LEU A 48 5.12 -0.12 -7.32
C LEU A 48 5.92 -0.88 -6.25
N ILE A 49 5.39 -0.98 -5.04
CA ILE A 49 6.07 -1.69 -3.95
C ILE A 49 6.30 -3.15 -4.33
N MET A 50 5.27 -3.82 -4.87
CA MET A 50 5.41 -5.21 -5.28
C MET A 50 6.48 -5.37 -6.35
N SER A 51 6.55 -4.44 -7.28
CA SER A 51 7.58 -4.46 -8.32
C SER A 51 8.98 -4.28 -7.73
N GLU A 52 9.12 -3.35 -6.79
CA GLU A 52 10.41 -3.12 -6.14
C GLU A 52 10.86 -4.34 -5.33
N ILE A 53 9.93 -4.98 -4.64
CA ILE A 53 10.24 -6.21 -3.90
C ILE A 53 10.75 -7.28 -4.86
N GLN A 54 10.07 -7.46 -5.97
CA GLN A 54 10.45 -8.48 -6.96
C GLN A 54 11.84 -8.20 -7.54
N GLN A 55 12.19 -6.93 -7.67
CA GLN A 55 13.49 -6.52 -8.22
C GLN A 55 14.59 -6.41 -7.16
N GLY A 56 14.26 -6.64 -5.90
CA GLY A 56 15.23 -6.51 -4.82
C GLY A 56 15.61 -5.07 -4.49
N LYS A 57 14.73 -4.12 -4.82
CA LYS A 57 14.99 -2.69 -4.63
C LYS A 57 14.13 -2.06 -3.55
N PHE A 58 13.26 -2.82 -2.92
CA PHE A 58 12.32 -2.25 -1.95
C PHE A 58 13.05 -1.83 -0.68
N ASP A 59 12.86 -0.57 -0.30
CA ASP A 59 13.35 -0.03 0.96
C ASP A 59 12.15 0.37 1.79
N TYR A 60 11.87 -0.42 2.82
CA TYR A 60 10.70 -0.23 3.67
C TYR A 60 10.67 1.17 4.29
N ALA A 61 11.80 1.61 4.81
CA ALA A 61 11.87 2.91 5.50
C ALA A 61 11.68 4.08 4.55
N GLU A 62 11.98 3.90 3.27
CA GLU A 62 11.78 4.96 2.29
C GLU A 62 10.30 5.22 2.04
N HIS A 63 9.49 4.17 2.01
CA HIS A 63 8.05 4.31 1.82
C HIS A 63 7.32 4.59 3.13
N PHE A 64 7.80 4.04 4.21
CA PHE A 64 7.14 4.11 5.52
C PHE A 64 8.17 4.47 6.58
N PRO A 65 8.57 5.73 6.67
CA PRO A 65 9.72 6.16 7.49
C PRO A 65 9.47 6.21 8.99
N GLU A 66 8.49 5.61 9.48
CA GLU A 66 8.10 5.64 10.87
C GLU A 66 9.01 4.87 11.79
#